data_6be8b1db6a5e12447a61d6caf477d9df
#
_entry.id   6be8b1db6a5e12447a61d6caf477d9df
#
_cell.length_a   1.000
_cell.length_b   1.000
_cell.length_c   1.000
_cell.angle_alpha   90.00
_cell.angle_beta   90.00
_cell.angle_gamma   90.00
#
_symmetry.space_group_name_H-M   'P 1'
#
loop_
_entity.id
_entity.type
_entity.pdbx_description
1 polymer ?
#
loop_
_entity_poly.entity_id
_entity_poly.type
_entity_poly.pdbx_seq_one_letter_code
_entity_poly.pdbx_strand_id
1 'polypeptide(L)'
;MNYIFNYLGFNSDNLKKYNSLVNYVKNRYYADINIDSLVDESTKELIQKLDPHSAHISKKELSIINETMEGVFVGIGISFKMINDSLTVLSVMKNGPSQIAGIYPGDRILIANGDTLFNKNLDNNEIISKLKGKENTVVDLDIYRNSNKKIFSKKISRGKVPIKSVIAYKLMQKTGYIKVERFGKNTHDEFINSFRKLNENEKIENLVLDLRNNPGGFLFSAEKIVDQFFSSKKTILITETKRGVRDTFFTTNKGVFRKGNLYILVNGQSASASEVVAGAVQDNKRGTIIGRRTFGKGLVQQHLPLGGGDVVKLTTSRYYTPSGKSIQRSFSDGNEEYFNQANNLNYHDSEDINKLKIKDSSTVKYNSKDENFRGGISPDIQVKIANKSDELDKSILNNMITNFVYTYLDSNRDNFFKGSKKEYLNLSIDYFDTAYQKFKKLNSDKKLFDDLSENKTYIKNSIKAYYGFLLFGEEVLYEIFNDDDEYIKIAINSINKS
;
A
#
# COMPACT_ATOMS: atom_id res chain seq x y z
N MET A 1 -13.02 42.42 -19.02
CA MET A 1 -13.41 41.21 -18.24
C MET A 1 -14.36 40.27 -19.01
N ASN A 2 -15.35 40.74 -19.74
CA ASN A 2 -16.29 39.86 -20.50
C ASN A 2 -15.66 39.07 -21.67
N TYR A 3 -14.52 39.47 -22.24
CA TYR A 3 -13.88 38.77 -23.36
C TYR A 3 -13.11 37.51 -22.94
N ILE A 4 -12.60 37.45 -21.68
CA ILE A 4 -11.85 36.28 -21.15
C ILE A 4 -12.81 35.15 -20.76
N PHE A 5 -14.03 35.49 -20.29
CA PHE A 5 -15.04 34.47 -19.93
C PHE A 5 -15.63 33.74 -21.15
N ASN A 6 -15.71 34.37 -22.31
CA ASN A 6 -16.17 33.71 -23.54
C ASN A 6 -15.14 32.72 -24.13
N TYR A 7 -13.85 32.90 -23.86
CA TYR A 7 -12.78 32.01 -24.37
C TYR A 7 -12.64 30.69 -23.59
N LEU A 8 -13.20 30.62 -22.37
CA LEU A 8 -13.15 29.46 -21.52
C LEU A 8 -14.38 28.54 -21.57
N GLY A 9 -15.32 28.76 -22.49
CA GLY A 9 -16.48 27.89 -22.69
C GLY A 9 -17.54 27.93 -21.57
N PHE A 10 -17.48 28.94 -20.66
CA PHE A 10 -18.40 29.10 -19.53
C PHE A 10 -19.84 29.52 -19.90
N ASN A 11 -20.16 29.60 -21.17
CA ASN A 11 -21.45 30.11 -21.65
C ASN A 11 -22.34 29.03 -22.28
N SER A 12 -22.22 27.77 -21.87
CA SER A 12 -23.19 26.78 -22.33
C SER A 12 -24.52 26.97 -21.61
N ASP A 13 -25.66 26.88 -22.35
CA ASP A 13 -27.01 27.01 -21.76
C ASP A 13 -27.24 25.98 -20.65
N ASN A 14 -26.54 24.85 -20.68
CA ASN A 14 -26.62 23.84 -19.65
C ASN A 14 -25.97 24.29 -18.33
N LEU A 15 -24.85 25.02 -18.36
CA LEU A 15 -24.28 25.63 -17.15
C LEU A 15 -25.19 26.71 -16.56
N LYS A 16 -25.84 27.50 -17.39
CA LYS A 16 -26.87 28.47 -16.95
C LYS A 16 -28.05 27.75 -16.28
N LYS A 17 -28.52 26.63 -16.85
CA LYS A 17 -29.60 25.82 -16.26
C LYS A 17 -29.19 25.28 -14.87
N TYR A 18 -27.95 24.72 -14.75
CA TYR A 18 -27.45 24.22 -13.47
C TYR A 18 -27.39 25.33 -12.42
N ASN A 19 -26.81 26.48 -12.75
CA ASN A 19 -26.73 27.62 -11.84
C ASN A 19 -28.12 28.14 -11.45
N SER A 20 -29.08 28.18 -12.40
CA SER A 20 -30.46 28.57 -12.10
C SER A 20 -31.12 27.57 -11.14
N LEU A 21 -30.92 26.26 -11.35
CA LEU A 21 -31.43 25.21 -10.45
C LEU A 21 -30.91 25.39 -9.04
N VAL A 22 -29.61 25.53 -8.87
CA VAL A 22 -28.97 25.74 -7.54
C VAL A 22 -29.53 27.00 -6.87
N ASN A 23 -29.72 28.11 -7.63
CA ASN A 23 -30.31 29.34 -7.13
C ASN A 23 -31.77 29.17 -6.72
N TYR A 24 -32.58 28.44 -7.49
CA TYR A 24 -33.95 28.15 -7.12
C TYR A 24 -34.04 27.31 -5.85
N VAL A 25 -33.24 26.28 -5.74
CA VAL A 25 -33.17 25.44 -4.55
C VAL A 25 -32.77 26.27 -3.35
N LYS A 26 -31.71 27.08 -3.44
CA LYS A 26 -31.25 27.96 -2.36
C LYS A 26 -32.30 28.96 -1.88
N ASN A 27 -33.06 29.57 -2.82
CA ASN A 27 -33.89 30.72 -2.48
C ASN A 27 -35.40 30.42 -2.41
N ARG A 28 -35.85 29.25 -2.88
CA ARG A 28 -37.29 28.94 -3.01
C ARG A 28 -37.72 27.59 -2.49
N TYR A 29 -36.75 26.73 -2.11
CA TYR A 29 -37.11 25.45 -1.49
C TYR A 29 -37.72 25.70 -0.10
N TYR A 30 -38.75 24.96 0.24
CA TYR A 30 -39.58 25.24 1.44
C TYR A 30 -38.88 24.89 2.77
N ALA A 31 -37.88 24.02 2.78
CA ALA A 31 -37.16 23.58 3.95
C ALA A 31 -35.73 24.08 3.94
N ASP A 32 -35.14 24.20 5.13
CA ASP A 32 -33.72 24.51 5.27
C ASP A 32 -32.86 23.39 4.75
N ILE A 33 -31.95 23.72 3.84
CA ILE A 33 -31.00 22.76 3.26
C ILE A 33 -29.60 23.34 3.22
N ASN A 34 -28.63 22.45 3.35
CA ASN A 34 -27.23 22.80 3.18
C ASN A 34 -26.89 22.74 1.68
N ILE A 35 -26.84 23.89 1.03
CA ILE A 35 -26.53 24.01 -0.40
C ILE A 35 -25.13 23.51 -0.72
N ASP A 36 -24.14 23.77 0.16
CA ASP A 36 -22.74 23.36 -0.08
C ASP A 36 -22.65 21.84 -0.12
N SER A 37 -23.36 21.14 0.79
CA SER A 37 -23.42 19.67 0.77
C SER A 37 -24.05 19.11 -0.52
N LEU A 38 -25.13 19.73 -1.01
CA LEU A 38 -25.78 19.29 -2.26
C LEU A 38 -24.88 19.52 -3.47
N VAL A 39 -24.15 20.63 -3.53
CA VAL A 39 -23.19 20.93 -4.60
C VAL A 39 -22.04 19.95 -4.55
N ASP A 40 -21.52 19.64 -3.39
CA ASP A 40 -20.45 18.64 -3.22
C ASP A 40 -20.90 17.25 -3.68
N GLU A 41 -22.10 16.81 -3.31
CA GLU A 41 -22.66 15.53 -3.76
C GLU A 41 -22.85 15.49 -5.28
N SER A 42 -23.42 16.53 -5.88
CA SER A 42 -23.59 16.60 -7.33
C SER A 42 -22.26 16.65 -8.07
N THR A 43 -21.23 17.29 -7.48
CA THR A 43 -19.87 17.31 -8.03
C THR A 43 -19.25 15.91 -8.00
N LYS A 44 -19.41 15.16 -6.90
CA LYS A 44 -18.96 13.76 -6.79
C LYS A 44 -19.61 12.88 -7.85
N GLU A 45 -20.94 12.96 -7.99
CA GLU A 45 -21.70 12.20 -8.99
C GLU A 45 -21.25 12.51 -10.43
N LEU A 46 -21.04 13.79 -10.75
CA LEU A 46 -20.58 14.21 -12.08
C LEU A 46 -19.22 13.58 -12.42
N ILE A 47 -18.29 13.63 -11.46
CA ILE A 47 -16.92 13.12 -11.65
C ILE A 47 -16.91 11.59 -11.76
N GLN A 48 -17.70 10.89 -10.97
CA GLN A 48 -17.82 9.42 -10.99
C GLN A 48 -18.32 8.85 -12.33
N LYS A 49 -19.01 9.67 -13.15
CA LYS A 49 -19.45 9.28 -14.50
C LYS A 49 -18.35 9.34 -15.56
N LEU A 50 -17.17 9.89 -15.24
CA LEU A 50 -16.08 10.04 -16.21
C LEU A 50 -15.27 8.76 -16.35
N ASP A 51 -14.74 8.25 -15.23
CA ASP A 51 -13.94 7.04 -15.12
C ASP A 51 -13.83 6.59 -13.65
N PRO A 52 -13.38 5.34 -13.36
CA PRO A 52 -13.30 4.82 -12.00
C PRO A 52 -12.27 5.52 -11.09
N HIS A 53 -11.39 6.34 -11.63
CA HIS A 53 -10.24 6.90 -10.92
C HIS A 53 -10.32 8.41 -10.70
N SER A 54 -11.12 9.11 -11.51
CA SER A 54 -11.43 10.53 -11.27
C SER A 54 -12.30 10.66 -10.02
N ALA A 55 -11.97 11.62 -9.15
CA ALA A 55 -12.66 11.78 -7.87
C ALA A 55 -12.62 13.23 -7.40
N HIS A 56 -13.68 13.67 -6.72
CA HIS A 56 -13.64 14.83 -5.84
C HIS A 56 -12.87 14.48 -4.56
N ILE A 57 -11.99 15.34 -4.14
CA ILE A 57 -11.18 15.17 -2.91
C ILE A 57 -11.38 16.43 -2.09
N SER A 58 -11.94 16.29 -0.91
CA SER A 58 -12.10 17.39 0.04
C SER A 58 -10.73 17.84 0.58
N LYS A 59 -10.66 19.08 1.06
CA LYS A 59 -9.47 19.63 1.72
C LYS A 59 -8.90 18.71 2.81
N LYS A 60 -9.78 18.08 3.60
CA LYS A 60 -9.38 17.15 4.68
C LYS A 60 -8.74 15.88 4.11
N GLU A 61 -9.35 15.27 3.11
CA GLU A 61 -8.81 14.08 2.43
C GLU A 61 -7.50 14.40 1.71
N LEU A 62 -7.42 15.56 1.04
CA LEU A 62 -6.21 16.02 0.36
C LEU A 62 -5.03 16.15 1.33
N SER A 63 -5.26 16.63 2.55
CA SER A 63 -4.21 16.70 3.58
C SER A 63 -3.65 15.32 3.91
N ILE A 64 -4.52 14.32 4.08
CA ILE A 64 -4.12 12.93 4.38
C ILE A 64 -3.34 12.30 3.21
N ILE A 65 -3.84 12.51 1.99
CA ILE A 65 -3.17 12.04 0.77
C ILE A 65 -1.77 12.68 0.66
N ASN A 66 -1.67 13.99 0.86
CA ASN A 66 -0.41 14.71 0.78
C ASN A 66 0.58 14.22 1.82
N GLU A 67 0.18 14.03 3.08
CA GLU A 67 1.05 13.46 4.12
C GLU A 67 1.62 12.10 3.69
N THR A 68 0.76 11.23 3.16
CA THR A 68 1.16 9.90 2.70
C THR A 68 2.12 9.97 1.52
N MET A 69 1.85 10.86 0.56
CA MET A 69 2.66 11.02 -0.66
C MET A 69 3.97 11.77 -0.41
N GLU A 70 3.98 12.77 0.48
CA GLU A 70 5.19 13.45 0.96
C GLU A 70 6.05 12.53 1.85
N GLY A 71 5.45 11.45 2.38
CA GLY A 71 6.12 10.49 3.24
C GLY A 71 6.42 11.02 4.64
N VAL A 72 5.66 12.00 5.14
CA VAL A 72 5.81 12.59 6.48
C VAL A 72 4.45 13.06 6.99
N PHE A 73 4.14 12.78 8.24
CA PHE A 73 3.04 13.41 8.96
C PHE A 73 3.50 13.96 10.31
N VAL A 74 2.66 14.76 10.96
CA VAL A 74 2.93 15.26 12.31
C VAL A 74 2.09 14.50 13.32
N GLY A 75 2.77 13.85 14.28
CA GLY A 75 2.12 13.00 15.27
C GLY A 75 3.09 12.50 16.34
N ILE A 76 2.73 11.40 16.99
CA ILE A 76 3.52 10.81 18.07
C ILE A 76 4.47 9.69 17.64
N GLY A 77 4.38 9.19 16.38
CA GLY A 77 5.32 8.22 15.83
C GLY A 77 5.14 6.79 16.35
N ILE A 78 3.92 6.28 16.28
CA ILE A 78 3.57 4.88 16.57
C ILE A 78 2.79 4.27 15.41
N SER A 79 2.89 2.94 15.24
CA SER A 79 1.83 2.14 14.62
C SER A 79 0.99 1.48 15.72
N PHE A 80 -0.30 1.31 15.48
CA PHE A 80 -1.22 0.78 16.48
C PHE A 80 -2.31 -0.10 15.87
N LYS A 81 -2.96 -0.85 16.73
CA LYS A 81 -4.14 -1.66 16.41
C LYS A 81 -5.06 -1.71 17.63
N MET A 82 -6.36 -1.78 17.37
CA MET A 82 -7.32 -2.09 18.43
C MET A 82 -7.23 -3.59 18.76
N ILE A 83 -6.84 -3.91 19.99
CA ILE A 83 -6.73 -5.27 20.52
C ILE A 83 -7.47 -5.33 21.84
N ASN A 84 -8.50 -6.19 21.93
CA ASN A 84 -9.37 -6.31 23.09
C ASN A 84 -9.86 -4.93 23.57
N ASP A 85 -10.48 -4.19 22.66
CA ASP A 85 -11.05 -2.84 22.86
C ASP A 85 -10.07 -1.80 23.41
N SER A 86 -8.78 -2.02 23.24
CA SER A 86 -7.73 -1.07 23.66
C SER A 86 -6.80 -0.72 22.52
N LEU A 87 -6.42 0.55 22.40
CA LEU A 87 -5.43 1.00 21.45
C LEU A 87 -4.04 0.49 21.85
N THR A 88 -3.58 -0.56 21.18
CA THR A 88 -2.30 -1.21 21.46
C THR A 88 -1.22 -0.72 20.48
N VAL A 89 -0.10 -0.25 21.03
CA VAL A 89 1.07 0.15 20.26
C VAL A 89 1.74 -1.09 19.66
N LEU A 90 1.79 -1.18 18.33
CA LEU A 90 2.45 -2.29 17.63
C LEU A 90 3.95 -2.01 17.45
N SER A 91 4.28 -0.80 17.05
CA SER A 91 5.67 -0.37 16.91
C SER A 91 5.83 1.10 17.23
N VAL A 92 7.06 1.49 17.58
CA VAL A 92 7.43 2.86 17.90
C VAL A 92 8.56 3.28 16.98
N MET A 93 8.40 4.44 16.36
CA MET A 93 9.41 4.99 15.45
C MET A 93 10.73 5.24 16.19
N LYS A 94 11.83 4.74 15.62
CA LYS A 94 13.17 4.96 16.15
C LYS A 94 13.51 6.45 16.18
N ASN A 95 13.98 6.95 17.32
CA ASN A 95 14.27 8.36 17.58
C ASN A 95 13.06 9.29 17.43
N GLY A 96 11.84 8.74 17.43
CA GLY A 96 10.60 9.51 17.34
C GLY A 96 10.05 9.99 18.70
N PRO A 97 9.01 10.84 18.66
CA PRO A 97 8.44 11.44 19.87
C PRO A 97 8.05 10.43 20.95
N SER A 98 7.38 9.34 20.56
CA SER A 98 6.95 8.30 21.50
C SER A 98 8.10 7.52 22.10
N GLN A 99 9.16 7.21 21.33
CA GLN A 99 10.33 6.53 21.87
C GLN A 99 11.06 7.39 22.88
N ILE A 100 11.24 8.68 22.58
CA ILE A 100 11.86 9.65 23.50
C ILE A 100 11.05 9.76 24.80
N ALA A 101 9.72 9.70 24.73
CA ALA A 101 8.84 9.70 25.90
C ALA A 101 8.83 8.37 26.66
N GLY A 102 9.48 7.31 26.16
CA GLY A 102 9.56 6.00 26.80
C GLY A 102 8.32 5.12 26.56
N ILE A 103 7.66 5.29 25.43
CA ILE A 103 6.61 4.39 24.94
C ILE A 103 7.27 3.20 24.26
N TYR A 104 6.72 2.01 24.49
CA TYR A 104 7.21 0.75 23.91
C TYR A 104 6.09 0.02 23.14
N PRO A 105 6.45 -0.82 22.16
CA PRO A 105 5.50 -1.78 21.60
C PRO A 105 4.85 -2.61 22.69
N GLY A 106 3.54 -2.85 22.62
CA GLY A 106 2.74 -3.53 23.64
C GLY A 106 2.06 -2.57 24.65
N ASP A 107 2.49 -1.32 24.77
CA ASP A 107 1.79 -0.32 25.59
C ASP A 107 0.36 -0.09 25.05
N ARG A 108 -0.59 0.12 25.94
CA ARG A 108 -1.98 0.40 25.59
C ARG A 108 -2.31 1.84 25.95
N ILE A 109 -2.65 2.64 24.95
CA ILE A 109 -3.08 4.02 25.17
C ILE A 109 -4.55 3.99 25.53
N LEU A 110 -4.87 4.42 26.76
CA LEU A 110 -6.22 4.40 27.31
C LEU A 110 -6.92 5.73 27.10
N ILE A 111 -6.20 6.84 27.30
CA ILE A 111 -6.74 8.21 27.25
C ILE A 111 -5.79 9.09 26.44
N ALA A 112 -6.33 9.99 25.63
CA ALA A 112 -5.57 11.05 24.95
C ALA A 112 -6.26 12.40 25.17
N ASN A 113 -5.57 13.37 25.80
CA ASN A 113 -6.08 14.70 26.17
C ASN A 113 -7.43 14.64 26.93
N GLY A 114 -7.61 13.66 27.82
CA GLY A 114 -8.85 13.44 28.56
C GLY A 114 -9.90 12.59 27.82
N ASP A 115 -9.73 12.33 26.53
CA ASP A 115 -10.64 11.50 25.75
C ASP A 115 -10.31 10.02 25.92
N THR A 116 -11.28 9.22 26.34
CA THR A 116 -11.15 7.76 26.45
C THR A 116 -11.06 7.11 25.07
N LEU A 117 -10.05 6.23 24.89
CA LEU A 117 -9.79 5.50 23.64
C LEU A 117 -10.07 3.97 23.75
N PHE A 118 -10.45 3.48 24.92
CA PHE A 118 -10.77 2.07 25.15
C PHE A 118 -12.27 1.87 25.37
N ASN A 119 -12.77 0.65 25.12
CA ASN A 119 -14.19 0.30 25.22
C ASN A 119 -15.14 1.26 24.47
N LYS A 120 -14.63 1.83 23.37
CA LYS A 120 -15.39 2.67 22.45
C LYS A 120 -15.19 2.14 21.04
N ASN A 121 -16.25 2.08 20.26
CA ASN A 121 -16.20 1.66 18.87
C ASN A 121 -15.69 2.80 17.97
N LEU A 122 -14.47 3.27 18.24
CA LEU A 122 -13.81 4.35 17.48
C LEU A 122 -13.22 3.78 16.19
N ASP A 123 -13.41 4.49 15.10
CA ASP A 123 -12.71 4.15 13.87
C ASP A 123 -11.24 4.63 13.92
N ASN A 124 -10.42 4.10 12.99
CA ASN A 124 -8.99 4.45 12.93
C ASN A 124 -8.76 5.95 12.68
N ASN A 125 -9.64 6.63 11.93
CA ASN A 125 -9.49 8.06 11.62
C ASN A 125 -9.78 8.92 12.84
N GLU A 126 -10.77 8.54 13.65
CA GLU A 126 -11.07 9.19 14.92
C GLU A 126 -9.88 9.08 15.88
N ILE A 127 -9.30 7.90 16.02
CA ILE A 127 -8.11 7.68 16.85
C ILE A 127 -6.93 8.52 16.33
N ILE A 128 -6.64 8.44 15.03
CA ILE A 128 -5.57 9.21 14.39
C ILE A 128 -5.75 10.71 14.62
N SER A 129 -6.96 11.23 14.52
CA SER A 129 -7.25 12.65 14.73
C SER A 129 -6.92 13.14 16.14
N LYS A 130 -7.02 12.28 17.17
CA LYS A 130 -6.67 12.59 18.55
C LYS A 130 -5.16 12.53 18.81
N LEU A 131 -4.44 11.69 18.10
CA LEU A 131 -2.99 11.52 18.26
C LEU A 131 -2.17 12.46 17.37
N LYS A 132 -2.65 12.80 16.17
CA LYS A 132 -2.05 13.81 15.28
C LYS A 132 -2.33 15.23 15.78
N GLY A 133 -1.62 16.21 15.22
CA GLY A 133 -1.84 17.62 15.50
C GLY A 133 -0.75 18.50 14.89
N LYS A 134 -0.69 19.77 15.28
CA LYS A 134 0.37 20.68 14.81
C LYS A 134 1.72 20.29 15.43
N GLU A 135 2.80 20.52 14.69
CA GLU A 135 4.16 20.28 15.16
C GLU A 135 4.43 21.06 16.47
N ASN A 136 5.17 20.44 17.38
CA ASN A 136 5.51 20.96 18.71
C ASN A 136 4.30 21.16 19.67
N THR A 137 3.08 20.74 19.31
CA THR A 137 1.99 20.67 20.29
C THR A 137 2.11 19.40 21.13
N VAL A 138 1.62 19.45 22.38
CA VAL A 138 1.70 18.33 23.32
C VAL A 138 0.39 17.55 23.28
N VAL A 139 0.48 16.23 23.42
CA VAL A 139 -0.64 15.34 23.76
C VAL A 139 -0.36 14.68 25.10
N ASP A 140 -1.35 14.71 25.99
CA ASP A 140 -1.32 13.99 27.27
C ASP A 140 -1.91 12.60 27.07
N LEU A 141 -1.16 11.55 27.43
CA LEU A 141 -1.58 10.17 27.27
C LEU A 141 -1.56 9.43 28.61
N ASP A 142 -2.65 8.71 28.93
CA ASP A 142 -2.64 7.69 29.97
C ASP A 142 -2.46 6.33 29.34
N ILE A 143 -1.47 5.58 29.84
CA ILE A 143 -0.94 4.38 29.20
C ILE A 143 -0.90 3.25 30.21
N TYR A 144 -1.45 2.10 29.83
CA TYR A 144 -1.26 0.85 30.55
C TYR A 144 -0.15 0.03 29.91
N ARG A 145 0.85 -0.36 30.72
CA ARG A 145 1.94 -1.25 30.31
C ARG A 145 1.72 -2.65 30.85
N ASN A 146 1.51 -3.58 29.96
CA ASN A 146 1.14 -4.95 30.26
C ASN A 146 2.27 -5.71 31.01
N SER A 147 3.53 -5.44 30.68
CA SER A 147 4.69 -6.13 31.27
C SER A 147 4.85 -5.89 32.78
N ASN A 148 4.49 -4.72 33.28
CA ASN A 148 4.57 -4.36 34.71
C ASN A 148 3.22 -4.07 35.37
N LYS A 149 2.11 -4.20 34.62
CA LYS A 149 0.72 -3.97 35.07
C LYS A 149 0.47 -2.58 35.66
N LYS A 150 1.18 -1.55 35.16
CA LYS A 150 1.06 -0.18 35.66
C LYS A 150 0.37 0.73 34.66
N ILE A 151 -0.40 1.68 35.19
CA ILE A 151 -0.90 2.83 34.46
C ILE A 151 0.00 4.03 34.81
N PHE A 152 0.36 4.81 33.82
CA PHE A 152 1.18 6.01 33.97
C PHE A 152 0.82 7.03 32.90
N SER A 153 1.04 8.31 33.18
CA SER A 153 0.79 9.40 32.24
C SER A 153 2.08 9.85 31.57
N LYS A 154 1.99 10.24 30.31
CA LYS A 154 3.07 10.81 29.51
C LYS A 154 2.61 11.99 28.68
N LYS A 155 3.43 13.04 28.66
CA LYS A 155 3.30 14.18 27.76
C LYS A 155 4.22 13.97 26.57
N ILE A 156 3.64 13.95 25.36
CA ILE A 156 4.41 13.73 24.14
C ILE A 156 4.28 14.95 23.25
N SER A 157 5.40 15.58 22.93
CA SER A 157 5.45 16.65 21.93
C SER A 157 5.34 16.01 20.54
N ARG A 158 4.35 16.43 19.75
CA ARG A 158 4.16 15.96 18.39
C ARG A 158 5.31 16.44 17.50
N GLY A 159 5.82 15.57 16.66
CA GLY A 159 6.91 15.85 15.75
C GLY A 159 6.69 15.24 14.37
N LYS A 160 7.61 15.51 13.46
CA LYS A 160 7.61 14.92 12.11
C LYS A 160 7.90 13.42 12.19
N VAL A 161 7.01 12.62 11.64
CA VAL A 161 7.08 11.17 11.59
C VAL A 161 7.21 10.74 10.13
N PRO A 162 8.38 10.23 9.69
CA PRO A 162 8.52 9.70 8.34
C PRO A 162 7.69 8.43 8.16
N ILE A 163 7.01 8.36 7.03
CA ILE A 163 6.28 7.17 6.59
C ILE A 163 7.17 6.44 5.60
N LYS A 164 7.86 5.40 6.05
CA LYS A 164 8.70 4.59 5.16
C LYS A 164 7.87 3.96 4.06
N SER A 165 8.45 3.89 2.88
CA SER A 165 7.88 3.25 1.69
C SER A 165 8.70 2.07 1.21
N VAL A 166 9.89 1.86 1.78
CA VAL A 166 10.85 0.81 1.38
C VAL A 166 11.25 -0.03 2.59
N ILE A 167 11.19 -1.35 2.43
CA ILE A 167 11.69 -2.35 3.36
C ILE A 167 12.73 -3.17 2.61
N ALA A 168 13.89 -3.42 3.24
CA ALA A 168 14.96 -4.13 2.58
C ALA A 168 15.77 -4.99 3.56
N TYR A 169 16.11 -6.20 3.11
CA TYR A 169 17.01 -7.09 3.83
C TYR A 169 17.75 -8.04 2.85
N LYS A 170 18.75 -8.72 3.35
CA LYS A 170 19.51 -9.70 2.57
C LYS A 170 18.75 -11.03 2.57
N LEU A 171 18.20 -11.41 1.41
CA LEU A 171 17.40 -12.62 1.28
C LEU A 171 18.25 -13.89 1.36
N MET A 172 19.39 -13.89 0.66
CA MET A 172 20.40 -14.94 0.67
C MET A 172 21.74 -14.38 0.18
N GLN A 173 22.80 -15.19 0.15
CA GLN A 173 24.11 -14.75 -0.33
C GLN A 173 24.01 -14.06 -1.70
N LYS A 174 24.61 -12.87 -1.83
CA LYS A 174 24.59 -12.01 -3.02
C LYS A 174 23.21 -11.61 -3.55
N THR A 175 22.15 -11.85 -2.78
CA THR A 175 20.77 -11.56 -3.18
C THR A 175 20.12 -10.60 -2.20
N GLY A 176 19.74 -9.42 -2.70
CA GLY A 176 18.96 -8.43 -1.96
C GLY A 176 17.47 -8.55 -2.25
N TYR A 177 16.66 -8.34 -1.22
CA TYR A 177 15.22 -8.13 -1.32
C TYR A 177 14.90 -6.68 -0.96
N ILE A 178 14.13 -6.03 -1.83
CA ILE A 178 13.61 -4.67 -1.59
C ILE A 178 12.11 -4.68 -1.91
N LYS A 179 11.29 -4.39 -0.90
CA LYS A 179 9.87 -4.15 -1.07
C LYS A 179 9.62 -2.65 -1.16
N VAL A 180 8.86 -2.24 -2.16
CA VAL A 180 8.33 -0.88 -2.28
C VAL A 180 6.83 -0.92 -2.07
N GLU A 181 6.34 -0.31 -0.98
CA GLU A 181 4.93 -0.34 -0.62
C GLU A 181 4.09 0.70 -1.37
N ARG A 182 4.73 1.81 -1.77
CA ARG A 182 4.14 2.91 -2.57
C ARG A 182 5.24 3.78 -3.17
N PHE A 183 4.91 4.55 -4.19
CA PHE A 183 5.81 5.51 -4.79
C PHE A 183 5.56 6.93 -4.26
N GLY A 184 6.03 7.21 -3.04
CA GLY A 184 6.04 8.53 -2.42
C GLY A 184 7.22 9.39 -2.90
N LYS A 185 7.30 10.62 -2.40
CA LYS A 185 8.35 11.60 -2.75
C LYS A 185 9.76 11.10 -2.44
N ASN A 186 9.93 10.43 -1.29
CA ASN A 186 11.22 9.99 -0.76
C ASN A 186 11.57 8.54 -1.16
N THR A 187 10.67 7.82 -1.86
CA THR A 187 10.81 6.39 -2.13
C THR A 187 12.07 6.04 -2.91
N HIS A 188 12.45 6.87 -3.88
CA HIS A 188 13.70 6.68 -4.62
C HIS A 188 14.93 6.76 -3.70
N ASP A 189 14.99 7.74 -2.82
CA ASP A 189 16.13 7.92 -1.91
C ASP A 189 16.17 6.81 -0.85
N GLU A 190 15.01 6.37 -0.37
CA GLU A 190 14.90 5.20 0.50
C GLU A 190 15.39 3.93 -0.21
N PHE A 191 15.03 3.73 -1.48
CA PHE A 191 15.49 2.63 -2.31
C PHE A 191 17.01 2.64 -2.47
N ILE A 192 17.61 3.79 -2.85
CA ILE A 192 19.04 3.93 -3.02
C ILE A 192 19.81 3.65 -1.72
N ASN A 193 19.34 4.22 -0.60
CA ASN A 193 19.96 4.00 0.71
C ASN A 193 19.85 2.53 1.14
N SER A 194 18.72 1.89 0.89
CA SER A 194 18.51 0.46 1.17
C SER A 194 19.42 -0.42 0.31
N PHE A 195 19.51 -0.14 -0.99
CA PHE A 195 20.39 -0.87 -1.89
C PHE A 195 21.87 -0.73 -1.51
N ARG A 196 22.32 0.49 -1.15
CA ARG A 196 23.70 0.70 -0.68
C ARG A 196 24.01 -0.14 0.54
N LYS A 197 23.12 -0.15 1.56
CA LYS A 197 23.30 -0.97 2.77
C LYS A 197 23.38 -2.45 2.45
N LEU A 198 22.54 -2.96 1.55
CA LEU A 198 22.61 -4.37 1.14
C LEU A 198 23.94 -4.70 0.47
N ASN A 199 24.54 -3.74 -0.23
CA ASN A 199 25.76 -3.90 -1.01
C ASN A 199 27.06 -3.58 -0.23
N GLU A 200 26.97 -3.13 1.04
CA GLU A 200 28.13 -2.71 1.84
C GLU A 200 29.13 -3.84 2.12
N ASN A 201 28.65 -5.00 2.55
CA ASN A 201 29.52 -6.11 2.98
C ASN A 201 29.74 -7.16 1.88
N GLU A 202 28.88 -7.21 0.91
CA GLU A 202 28.93 -8.15 -0.20
C GLU A 202 28.17 -7.59 -1.39
N LYS A 203 28.82 -7.63 -2.55
CA LYS A 203 28.23 -7.15 -3.79
C LYS A 203 26.95 -7.94 -4.11
N ILE A 204 25.85 -7.22 -4.29
CA ILE A 204 24.57 -7.79 -4.73
C ILE A 204 24.64 -8.11 -6.22
N GLU A 205 24.42 -9.36 -6.57
CA GLU A 205 24.36 -9.87 -7.94
C GLU A 205 22.93 -10.12 -8.40
N ASN A 206 22.01 -10.41 -7.45
CA ASN A 206 20.59 -10.62 -7.70
C ASN A 206 19.75 -9.67 -6.85
N LEU A 207 18.74 -9.07 -7.45
CA LEU A 207 17.79 -8.19 -6.76
C LEU A 207 16.36 -8.66 -6.99
N VAL A 208 15.66 -8.93 -5.89
CA VAL A 208 14.22 -9.16 -5.88
C VAL A 208 13.54 -7.87 -5.45
N LEU A 209 12.82 -7.23 -6.38
CA LEU A 209 12.02 -6.03 -6.14
C LEU A 209 10.56 -6.44 -5.99
N ASP A 210 10.02 -6.29 -4.79
CA ASP A 210 8.63 -6.65 -4.49
C ASP A 210 7.70 -5.44 -4.60
N LEU A 211 6.81 -5.49 -5.59
CA LEU A 211 5.76 -4.51 -5.85
C LEU A 211 4.36 -5.08 -5.57
N ARG A 212 4.26 -6.23 -4.93
CA ARG A 212 2.96 -6.79 -4.53
C ARG A 212 2.25 -5.86 -3.56
N ASN A 213 0.95 -5.66 -3.78
CA ASN A 213 0.09 -4.77 -3.00
C ASN A 213 0.49 -3.27 -3.06
N ASN A 214 1.31 -2.88 -4.04
CA ASN A 214 1.69 -1.48 -4.24
C ASN A 214 0.72 -0.79 -5.22
N PRO A 215 -0.13 0.13 -4.75
CA PRO A 215 -1.15 0.76 -5.59
C PRO A 215 -0.59 1.82 -6.55
N GLY A 216 0.73 2.05 -6.52
CA GLY A 216 1.41 3.08 -7.30
C GLY A 216 1.81 4.29 -6.46
N GLY A 217 1.65 5.47 -7.02
CA GLY A 217 2.01 6.76 -6.44
C GLY A 217 2.59 7.71 -7.46
N PHE A 218 3.59 8.50 -7.09
CA PHE A 218 4.21 9.46 -7.99
C PHE A 218 4.98 8.79 -9.12
N LEU A 219 4.63 9.18 -10.35
CA LEU A 219 5.27 8.68 -11.57
C LEU A 219 6.78 8.94 -11.57
N PHE A 220 7.20 10.16 -11.19
CA PHE A 220 8.62 10.53 -11.14
C PHE A 220 9.46 9.64 -10.21
N SER A 221 8.86 9.12 -9.12
CA SER A 221 9.55 8.18 -8.22
C SER A 221 9.75 6.82 -8.88
N ALA A 222 8.75 6.33 -9.61
CA ALA A 222 8.87 5.09 -10.39
C ALA A 222 9.90 5.23 -11.52
N GLU A 223 9.88 6.33 -12.25
CA GLU A 223 10.88 6.64 -13.30
C GLU A 223 12.30 6.62 -12.76
N LYS A 224 12.55 7.28 -11.62
CA LYS A 224 13.85 7.28 -10.96
C LYS A 224 14.29 5.89 -10.51
N ILE A 225 13.37 5.03 -10.05
CA ILE A 225 13.69 3.65 -9.69
C ILE A 225 13.98 2.81 -10.92
N VAL A 226 13.19 2.94 -12.00
CA VAL A 226 13.48 2.26 -13.27
C VAL A 226 14.86 2.64 -13.79
N ASP A 227 15.24 3.91 -13.71
CA ASP A 227 16.55 4.40 -14.14
C ASP A 227 17.73 3.69 -13.46
N GLN A 228 17.52 3.15 -12.23
CA GLN A 228 18.57 2.43 -11.51
C GLN A 228 19.00 1.12 -12.15
N PHE A 229 18.18 0.57 -13.05
CA PHE A 229 18.38 -0.74 -13.63
C PHE A 229 19.02 -0.74 -15.00
N PHE A 230 19.22 0.41 -15.65
CA PHE A 230 19.68 0.49 -17.04
C PHE A 230 21.05 1.15 -17.18
N SER A 231 21.84 0.64 -18.12
CA SER A 231 23.16 1.14 -18.49
C SER A 231 23.17 2.00 -19.78
N SER A 232 22.01 2.15 -20.42
CA SER A 232 21.85 2.92 -21.67
C SER A 232 20.48 3.58 -21.70
N LYS A 233 20.32 4.57 -22.56
CA LYS A 233 19.03 5.22 -22.80
C LYS A 233 18.00 4.21 -23.29
N LYS A 234 16.94 4.01 -22.51
CA LYS A 234 15.82 3.14 -22.80
C LYS A 234 14.52 3.89 -22.54
N THR A 235 13.48 3.58 -23.30
CA THR A 235 12.14 4.11 -23.01
C THR A 235 11.62 3.50 -21.70
N ILE A 236 11.09 4.35 -20.82
CA ILE A 236 10.42 3.95 -19.58
C ILE A 236 8.92 3.79 -19.84
N LEU A 237 8.31 4.84 -20.38
CA LEU A 237 6.89 4.90 -20.72
C LEU A 237 6.63 6.00 -21.77
N ILE A 238 5.44 5.97 -22.34
CA ILE A 238 4.91 7.00 -23.22
C ILE A 238 3.61 7.48 -22.62
N THR A 239 3.40 8.81 -22.51
CA THR A 239 2.10 9.38 -22.12
C THR A 239 1.42 10.03 -23.33
N GLU A 240 0.07 10.05 -23.32
CA GLU A 240 -0.71 10.66 -24.38
C GLU A 240 -1.88 11.43 -23.77
N THR A 241 -1.98 12.72 -24.10
CA THR A 241 -3.08 13.59 -23.67
C THR A 241 -4.31 13.44 -24.56
N LYS A 242 -5.45 14.03 -24.16
CA LYS A 242 -6.69 14.10 -24.96
C LYS A 242 -6.47 14.66 -26.39
N ARG A 243 -5.49 15.56 -26.56
CA ARG A 243 -5.17 16.19 -27.86
C ARG A 243 -4.19 15.36 -28.70
N GLY A 244 -3.82 14.16 -28.27
CA GLY A 244 -2.86 13.30 -28.97
C GLY A 244 -1.40 13.72 -28.78
N VAL A 245 -1.11 14.67 -27.88
CA VAL A 245 0.28 15.03 -27.57
C VAL A 245 0.90 13.92 -26.77
N ARG A 246 2.05 13.42 -27.24
CA ARG A 246 2.82 12.32 -26.65
C ARG A 246 4.12 12.83 -26.08
N ASP A 247 4.39 12.42 -24.84
CA ASP A 247 5.67 12.57 -24.17
C ASP A 247 6.28 11.21 -23.92
N THR A 248 7.58 11.07 -24.18
CA THR A 248 8.33 9.82 -23.97
C THR A 248 9.40 10.03 -22.91
N PHE A 249 9.38 9.17 -21.90
CA PHE A 249 10.30 9.22 -20.78
C PHE A 249 11.41 8.18 -20.96
N PHE A 250 12.65 8.58 -20.65
CA PHE A 250 13.84 7.77 -20.91
C PHE A 250 14.72 7.62 -19.66
N THR A 251 15.46 6.52 -19.59
CA THR A 251 16.52 6.31 -18.60
C THR A 251 17.78 7.16 -18.93
N THR A 252 18.56 7.45 -17.86
CA THR A 252 19.75 8.33 -17.96
C THR A 252 21.09 7.60 -18.01
N ASN A 253 21.12 6.28 -17.83
CA ASN A 253 22.30 5.42 -17.69
C ASN A 253 23.16 5.60 -16.41
N LYS A 254 22.63 6.28 -15.38
CA LYS A 254 23.34 6.55 -14.12
C LYS A 254 22.96 5.59 -12.98
N GLY A 255 22.25 4.51 -13.28
CA GLY A 255 21.70 3.58 -12.28
C GLY A 255 22.75 2.84 -11.46
N VAL A 256 22.37 2.41 -10.26
CA VAL A 256 23.24 1.69 -9.31
C VAL A 256 23.21 0.16 -9.51
N PHE A 257 22.15 -0.40 -10.10
CA PHE A 257 21.99 -1.83 -10.36
C PHE A 257 21.79 -2.10 -11.88
N ARG A 258 22.75 -1.66 -12.67
CA ARG A 258 22.71 -1.78 -14.16
C ARG A 258 23.03 -3.16 -14.69
N LYS A 259 23.68 -4.00 -13.88
CA LYS A 259 24.07 -5.37 -14.17
C LYS A 259 23.58 -6.29 -13.04
N GLY A 260 23.49 -7.57 -13.30
CA GLY A 260 22.96 -8.55 -12.37
C GLY A 260 21.51 -8.93 -12.69
N ASN A 261 21.01 -9.95 -12.03
CA ASN A 261 19.67 -10.49 -12.28
C ASN A 261 18.62 -9.68 -11.50
N LEU A 262 17.59 -9.23 -12.21
CA LEU A 262 16.48 -8.46 -11.61
C LEU A 262 15.19 -9.28 -11.74
N TYR A 263 14.54 -9.47 -10.60
CA TYR A 263 13.25 -10.15 -10.48
C TYR A 263 12.25 -9.18 -9.87
N ILE A 264 11.09 -8.99 -10.50
CA ILE A 264 10.04 -8.11 -9.98
C ILE A 264 8.83 -8.95 -9.61
N LEU A 265 8.42 -8.89 -8.36
CA LEU A 265 7.23 -9.58 -7.86
C LEU A 265 6.02 -8.66 -7.99
N VAL A 266 4.95 -9.17 -8.63
CA VAL A 266 3.71 -8.42 -8.85
C VAL A 266 2.47 -9.27 -8.57
N ASN A 267 1.35 -8.60 -8.22
CA ASN A 267 0.04 -9.24 -8.07
C ASN A 267 -1.08 -8.33 -8.58
N GLY A 268 -2.33 -8.76 -8.47
CA GLY A 268 -3.50 -7.99 -8.93
C GLY A 268 -3.70 -6.62 -8.27
N GLN A 269 -3.00 -6.33 -7.18
CA GLN A 269 -3.00 -5.02 -6.53
C GLN A 269 -1.78 -4.16 -6.88
N SER A 270 -0.84 -4.67 -7.68
CA SER A 270 0.24 -3.87 -8.27
C SER A 270 -0.33 -2.97 -9.36
N ALA A 271 -0.39 -1.65 -9.13
CA ALA A 271 -1.12 -0.74 -9.99
C ALA A 271 -0.31 0.51 -10.39
N SER A 272 -0.67 1.15 -11.51
CA SER A 272 -0.19 2.48 -11.92
C SER A 272 1.35 2.54 -11.98
N ALA A 273 2.02 3.32 -11.12
CA ALA A 273 3.48 3.45 -11.07
C ALA A 273 4.20 2.10 -10.92
N SER A 274 3.61 1.11 -10.22
CA SER A 274 4.12 -0.27 -10.14
C SER A 274 4.11 -0.94 -11.51
N GLU A 275 3.09 -0.69 -12.30
CA GLU A 275 2.95 -1.23 -13.66
C GLU A 275 3.90 -0.55 -14.64
N VAL A 276 4.22 0.74 -14.41
CA VAL A 276 5.28 1.43 -15.16
C VAL A 276 6.64 0.75 -14.93
N VAL A 277 6.98 0.44 -13.67
CA VAL A 277 8.22 -0.27 -13.35
C VAL A 277 8.26 -1.66 -13.99
N ALA A 278 7.21 -2.46 -13.80
CA ALA A 278 7.12 -3.81 -14.34
C ALA A 278 7.16 -3.81 -15.89
N GLY A 279 6.37 -2.94 -16.53
CA GLY A 279 6.30 -2.84 -17.99
C GLY A 279 7.61 -2.33 -18.62
N ALA A 280 8.27 -1.34 -17.97
CA ALA A 280 9.57 -0.86 -18.43
C ALA A 280 10.65 -1.95 -18.38
N VAL A 281 10.67 -2.73 -17.30
CA VAL A 281 11.64 -3.82 -17.13
C VAL A 281 11.35 -4.97 -18.11
N GLN A 282 10.10 -5.35 -18.26
CA GLN A 282 9.67 -6.43 -19.15
C GLN A 282 9.94 -6.11 -20.65
N ASP A 283 9.42 -5.00 -21.12
CA ASP A 283 9.52 -4.62 -22.55
C ASP A 283 10.97 -4.39 -22.98
N ASN A 284 11.82 -3.87 -22.08
CA ASN A 284 13.26 -3.72 -22.35
C ASN A 284 14.07 -4.99 -22.05
N LYS A 285 13.44 -6.10 -21.67
CA LYS A 285 14.09 -7.39 -21.36
C LYS A 285 15.20 -7.25 -20.31
N ARG A 286 15.00 -6.38 -19.30
CA ARG A 286 15.99 -6.10 -18.25
C ARG A 286 15.90 -7.07 -17.08
N GLY A 287 14.77 -7.66 -16.84
CA GLY A 287 14.53 -8.57 -15.72
C GLY A 287 13.31 -9.43 -15.96
N THR A 288 13.02 -10.30 -15.01
CA THR A 288 11.91 -11.26 -15.05
C THR A 288 10.79 -10.80 -14.12
N ILE A 289 9.57 -10.75 -14.63
CA ILE A 289 8.37 -10.44 -13.86
C ILE A 289 7.78 -11.76 -13.34
N ILE A 290 7.66 -11.89 -12.02
CA ILE A 290 7.15 -13.09 -11.36
C ILE A 290 5.86 -12.74 -10.64
N GLY A 291 4.84 -13.56 -10.77
CA GLY A 291 3.64 -13.39 -10.00
C GLY A 291 2.36 -13.56 -10.76
N ARG A 292 1.51 -12.54 -10.70
CA ARG A 292 0.18 -12.56 -11.30
C ARG A 292 -0.05 -11.27 -12.08
N ARG A 293 -1.04 -11.32 -12.98
CA ARG A 293 -1.41 -10.14 -13.77
C ARG A 293 -1.67 -8.94 -12.84
N THR A 294 -1.12 -7.79 -13.20
CA THR A 294 -1.26 -6.55 -12.45
C THR A 294 -2.65 -5.93 -12.63
N PHE A 295 -2.94 -4.88 -11.86
CA PHE A 295 -4.25 -4.24 -11.75
C PHE A 295 -4.84 -3.76 -13.10
N GLY A 296 -4.02 -3.16 -13.96
CA GLY A 296 -4.48 -2.59 -15.23
C GLY A 296 -4.93 -1.13 -15.15
N LYS A 297 -4.15 -0.27 -14.46
CA LYS A 297 -4.38 1.17 -14.41
C LYS A 297 -3.37 1.91 -15.26
N GLY A 298 -3.77 2.25 -16.50
CA GLY A 298 -2.99 3.00 -17.48
C GLY A 298 -3.39 4.47 -17.63
N LEU A 299 -3.93 5.08 -16.57
CA LEU A 299 -4.43 6.46 -16.55
C LEU A 299 -3.57 7.34 -15.65
N VAL A 300 -3.27 8.56 -16.10
CA VAL A 300 -2.56 9.59 -15.33
C VAL A 300 -3.57 10.61 -14.83
N GLN A 301 -3.57 10.86 -13.51
CA GLN A 301 -4.42 11.87 -12.88
C GLN A 301 -3.61 13.09 -12.47
N GLN A 302 -4.28 14.25 -12.49
CA GLN A 302 -3.81 15.51 -11.92
C GLN A 302 -4.78 16.01 -10.86
N HIS A 303 -4.27 16.67 -9.83
CA HIS A 303 -5.08 17.39 -8.86
C HIS A 303 -5.26 18.82 -9.34
N LEU A 304 -6.51 19.17 -9.67
CA LEU A 304 -6.89 20.50 -10.13
C LEU A 304 -7.77 21.17 -9.07
N PRO A 305 -7.48 22.43 -8.66
CA PRO A 305 -8.23 23.09 -7.60
C PRO A 305 -9.68 23.40 -8.04
N LEU A 306 -10.63 23.14 -7.13
CA LEU A 306 -12.06 23.44 -7.31
C LEU A 306 -12.52 24.69 -6.53
N GLY A 307 -11.70 25.18 -5.58
CA GLY A 307 -12.09 26.23 -4.63
C GLY A 307 -12.28 25.67 -3.22
N GLY A 308 -12.39 26.53 -2.21
CA GLY A 308 -12.56 26.11 -0.80
C GLY A 308 -11.40 25.27 -0.21
N GLY A 309 -10.41 24.90 -1.01
CA GLY A 309 -9.32 23.99 -0.68
C GLY A 309 -9.54 22.56 -1.19
N ASP A 310 -10.65 22.29 -1.85
CA ASP A 310 -10.96 21.02 -2.50
C ASP A 310 -10.30 20.93 -3.87
N VAL A 311 -10.08 19.69 -4.32
CA VAL A 311 -9.51 19.41 -5.64
C VAL A 311 -10.32 18.33 -6.37
N VAL A 312 -10.30 18.38 -7.69
CA VAL A 312 -10.65 17.23 -8.51
C VAL A 312 -9.37 16.47 -8.88
N LYS A 313 -9.31 15.20 -8.55
CA LYS A 313 -8.37 14.26 -9.13
C LYS A 313 -8.94 13.84 -10.48
N LEU A 314 -8.43 14.41 -11.56
CA LEU A 314 -8.96 14.23 -12.90
C LEU A 314 -7.98 13.44 -13.77
N THR A 315 -8.49 12.47 -14.52
CA THR A 315 -7.72 11.77 -15.55
C THR A 315 -7.45 12.71 -16.72
N THR A 316 -6.17 13.00 -16.99
CA THR A 316 -5.74 13.95 -18.03
C THR A 316 -4.97 13.29 -19.16
N SER A 317 -4.40 12.11 -18.93
CA SER A 317 -3.59 11.39 -19.93
C SER A 317 -3.72 9.87 -19.75
N ARG A 318 -3.38 9.15 -20.81
CA ARG A 318 -3.12 7.70 -20.77
C ARG A 318 -1.63 7.47 -20.84
N TYR A 319 -1.17 6.32 -20.31
CA TYR A 319 0.20 5.90 -20.52
C TYR A 319 0.28 4.51 -21.16
N TYR A 320 1.38 4.29 -21.85
CA TYR A 320 1.69 3.09 -22.58
C TYR A 320 3.07 2.58 -22.16
N THR A 321 3.26 1.27 -22.23
CA THR A 321 4.56 0.65 -22.01
C THR A 321 5.55 1.06 -23.11
N PRO A 322 6.86 0.78 -22.97
CA PRO A 322 7.87 1.07 -24.01
C PRO A 322 7.52 0.50 -25.38
N SER A 323 6.86 -0.64 -25.44
CA SER A 323 6.40 -1.27 -26.71
C SER A 323 5.12 -0.64 -27.29
N GLY A 324 4.56 0.39 -26.64
CA GLY A 324 3.34 1.07 -27.07
C GLY A 324 2.04 0.36 -26.68
N LYS A 325 2.09 -0.65 -25.82
CA LYS A 325 0.89 -1.34 -25.33
C LYS A 325 0.18 -0.51 -24.26
N SER A 326 -1.14 -0.38 -24.39
CA SER A 326 -1.97 0.12 -23.30
C SER A 326 -2.16 -0.97 -22.26
N ILE A 327 -2.04 -0.60 -20.97
CA ILE A 327 -2.32 -1.53 -19.87
C ILE A 327 -3.68 -1.27 -19.22
N GLN A 328 -4.39 -0.23 -19.68
CA GLN A 328 -5.67 0.14 -19.08
C GLN A 328 -6.71 -0.95 -19.30
N ARG A 329 -7.23 -1.49 -18.20
CA ARG A 329 -8.37 -2.40 -18.24
C ARG A 329 -9.65 -1.64 -18.58
N SER A 330 -10.58 -2.28 -19.34
CA SER A 330 -11.88 -1.69 -19.66
C SER A 330 -12.68 -1.39 -18.39
N PHE A 331 -13.43 -0.29 -18.43
CA PHE A 331 -14.40 0.09 -17.41
C PHE A 331 -15.80 0.36 -18.04
N SER A 332 -16.05 -0.20 -19.24
CA SER A 332 -17.34 -0.07 -19.96
C SER A 332 -18.51 -0.66 -19.19
N ASP A 333 -18.25 -1.66 -18.32
CA ASP A 333 -19.27 -2.37 -17.56
C ASP A 333 -19.59 -1.69 -16.21
N GLY A 334 -19.05 -0.49 -16.01
CA GLY A 334 -19.25 0.34 -14.82
C GLY A 334 -18.17 0.22 -13.78
N ASN A 335 -18.19 1.18 -12.84
CA ASN A 335 -17.14 1.30 -11.82
C ASN A 335 -17.14 0.13 -10.84
N GLU A 336 -18.31 -0.36 -10.45
CA GLU A 336 -18.42 -1.48 -9.51
C GLU A 336 -17.80 -2.75 -10.08
N GLU A 337 -18.15 -3.11 -11.31
CA GLU A 337 -17.60 -4.28 -12.00
C GLU A 337 -16.09 -4.14 -12.23
N TYR A 338 -15.62 -2.93 -12.57
CA TYR A 338 -14.19 -2.63 -12.70
C TYR A 338 -13.40 -2.98 -11.44
N PHE A 339 -13.88 -2.61 -10.25
CA PHE A 339 -13.19 -2.92 -8.99
C PHE A 339 -13.40 -4.39 -8.57
N ASN A 340 -14.56 -4.98 -8.83
CA ASN A 340 -14.82 -6.40 -8.55
C ASN A 340 -13.89 -7.31 -9.36
N GLN A 341 -13.70 -7.02 -10.65
CA GLN A 341 -12.74 -7.73 -11.48
C GLN A 341 -11.30 -7.60 -10.96
N ALA A 342 -10.90 -6.41 -10.47
CA ALA A 342 -9.58 -6.21 -9.87
C ALA A 342 -9.36 -7.09 -8.63
N ASN A 343 -10.36 -7.17 -7.76
CA ASN A 343 -10.31 -8.01 -6.58
C ASN A 343 -10.24 -9.49 -6.95
N ASN A 344 -10.94 -9.90 -8.02
CA ASN A 344 -10.94 -11.27 -8.51
C ASN A 344 -9.61 -11.68 -9.18
N LEU A 345 -8.83 -10.74 -9.74
CA LEU A 345 -7.49 -11.04 -10.28
C LEU A 345 -6.54 -11.65 -9.24
N ASN A 346 -6.83 -11.50 -7.96
CA ASN A 346 -6.08 -12.12 -6.88
C ASN A 346 -6.47 -13.58 -6.62
N TYR A 347 -7.66 -14.04 -7.08
CA TYR A 347 -8.26 -15.30 -6.63
C TYR A 347 -8.60 -16.29 -7.74
N HIS A 348 -8.54 -15.91 -9.02
CA HIS A 348 -8.88 -16.80 -10.12
C HIS A 348 -7.67 -17.15 -10.98
N ASP A 349 -7.52 -18.44 -11.29
CA ASP A 349 -6.57 -18.94 -12.27
C ASP A 349 -6.89 -18.40 -13.67
N SER A 350 -5.87 -18.33 -14.53
CA SER A 350 -5.95 -17.80 -15.89
C SER A 350 -7.02 -18.48 -16.77
N GLU A 351 -7.46 -19.69 -16.44
CA GLU A 351 -8.49 -20.44 -17.18
C GLU A 351 -9.90 -19.96 -16.84
N ASP A 352 -10.19 -19.58 -15.60
CA ASP A 352 -11.52 -19.08 -15.21
C ASP A 352 -11.76 -17.65 -15.68
N ILE A 353 -10.70 -16.85 -15.81
CA ILE A 353 -10.77 -15.49 -16.38
C ILE A 353 -11.14 -15.56 -17.88
N ASN A 354 -10.86 -16.67 -18.58
CA ASN A 354 -11.26 -16.87 -19.97
C ASN A 354 -12.80 -16.94 -20.14
N LYS A 355 -13.54 -17.23 -19.08
CA LYS A 355 -15.04 -17.28 -19.09
C LYS A 355 -15.69 -15.94 -18.85
N LEU A 356 -14.97 -14.94 -18.29
CA LEU A 356 -15.46 -13.58 -18.18
C LEU A 356 -15.40 -12.93 -19.56
N LYS A 357 -16.53 -12.87 -20.26
CA LYS A 357 -16.68 -12.17 -21.56
C LYS A 357 -16.52 -10.67 -21.31
N ILE A 358 -15.30 -10.16 -21.36
CA ILE A 358 -15.04 -8.73 -21.38
C ILE A 358 -15.32 -8.25 -22.80
N LYS A 359 -16.46 -7.59 -23.00
CA LYS A 359 -16.74 -6.84 -24.24
C LYS A 359 -15.76 -5.66 -24.27
N ASP A 360 -14.81 -5.72 -25.19
CA ASP A 360 -13.93 -4.60 -25.49
C ASP A 360 -14.71 -3.57 -26.29
N SER A 361 -15.03 -2.42 -25.67
CA SER A 361 -15.69 -1.29 -26.33
C SER A 361 -14.77 -0.08 -26.47
N SER A 362 -13.47 -0.21 -26.36
CA SER A 362 -12.56 0.88 -26.62
C SER A 362 -12.24 0.98 -28.11
N THR A 363 -12.85 1.92 -28.79
CA THR A 363 -12.41 2.45 -30.10
C THR A 363 -11.03 3.12 -29.96
N VAL A 364 -10.03 2.40 -29.54
CA VAL A 364 -8.63 2.83 -29.64
C VAL A 364 -8.01 2.06 -30.79
N LYS A 365 -7.97 2.71 -31.96
CA LYS A 365 -7.16 2.26 -33.09
C LYS A 365 -5.68 2.22 -32.70
N TYR A 366 -5.26 1.19 -32.04
CA TYR A 366 -3.87 0.77 -31.99
C TYR A 366 -3.83 -0.72 -32.30
N ASN A 367 -3.02 -1.09 -33.27
CA ASN A 367 -2.82 -2.41 -33.83
C ASN A 367 -2.59 -3.52 -32.77
N SER A 368 -3.55 -3.81 -31.93
CA SER A 368 -3.61 -5.03 -31.18
C SER A 368 -4.51 -6.00 -31.92
N LYS A 369 -3.92 -6.84 -32.74
CA LYS A 369 -4.55 -8.07 -33.24
C LYS A 369 -4.85 -9.08 -32.11
N ASP A 370 -4.77 -8.66 -30.86
CA ASP A 370 -5.07 -9.46 -29.67
C ASP A 370 -6.50 -9.16 -29.21
N GLU A 371 -7.44 -9.95 -29.69
CA GLU A 371 -8.85 -9.95 -29.31
C GLU A 371 -9.07 -10.26 -27.81
N ASN A 372 -8.00 -10.49 -27.02
CA ASN A 372 -7.99 -10.90 -25.62
C ASN A 372 -7.23 -9.94 -24.69
N PHE A 373 -7.09 -8.65 -25.03
CA PHE A 373 -6.38 -7.72 -24.13
C PHE A 373 -7.18 -7.44 -22.86
N ARG A 374 -6.68 -7.95 -21.73
CA ARG A 374 -7.36 -7.90 -20.41
C ARG A 374 -6.85 -6.78 -19.50
N GLY A 375 -6.02 -5.87 -19.99
CA GLY A 375 -5.33 -4.88 -19.16
C GLY A 375 -4.24 -5.48 -18.27
N GLY A 376 -3.44 -4.60 -17.67
CA GLY A 376 -2.35 -4.95 -16.77
C GLY A 376 -1.13 -5.58 -17.46
N ILE A 377 -0.09 -5.81 -16.67
CA ILE A 377 1.14 -6.50 -17.07
C ILE A 377 0.97 -7.99 -16.74
N SER A 378 1.14 -8.86 -17.75
CA SER A 378 1.18 -10.31 -17.54
C SER A 378 2.59 -10.71 -17.09
N PRO A 379 2.75 -11.48 -16.00
CA PRO A 379 4.07 -11.90 -15.56
C PRO A 379 4.70 -12.89 -16.55
N ASP A 380 6.02 -12.95 -16.55
CA ASP A 380 6.80 -13.92 -17.34
C ASP A 380 6.74 -15.32 -16.69
N ILE A 381 6.69 -15.36 -15.36
CA ILE A 381 6.51 -16.58 -14.56
C ILE A 381 5.28 -16.41 -13.67
N GLN A 382 4.26 -17.24 -13.91
CA GLN A 382 3.02 -17.20 -13.11
C GLN A 382 3.18 -17.93 -11.78
N VAL A 383 2.62 -17.34 -10.73
CA VAL A 383 2.46 -17.95 -9.41
C VAL A 383 1.01 -18.41 -9.26
N LYS A 384 0.81 -19.70 -9.00
CA LYS A 384 -0.51 -20.26 -8.70
C LYS A 384 -0.95 -19.83 -7.32
N ILE A 385 -2.25 -19.62 -7.14
CA ILE A 385 -2.82 -19.21 -5.86
C ILE A 385 -3.33 -20.41 -5.09
N ALA A 386 -3.19 -20.34 -3.75
CA ALA A 386 -4.10 -21.02 -2.85
C ALA A 386 -5.54 -20.47 -3.00
N ASN A 387 -6.55 -21.26 -2.68
CA ASN A 387 -7.94 -20.86 -2.79
C ASN A 387 -8.24 -19.59 -1.96
N LYS A 388 -9.26 -18.82 -2.37
CA LYS A 388 -9.71 -17.60 -1.64
C LYS A 388 -10.09 -17.89 -0.18
N SER A 389 -10.65 -19.06 0.10
CA SER A 389 -10.92 -19.54 1.45
C SER A 389 -9.67 -19.59 2.31
N ASP A 390 -8.58 -20.13 1.80
CA ASP A 390 -7.32 -20.31 2.53
C ASP A 390 -6.66 -18.95 2.90
N GLU A 391 -6.81 -17.93 2.04
CA GLU A 391 -6.31 -16.58 2.35
C GLU A 391 -7.15 -15.86 3.40
N LEU A 392 -8.49 -16.04 3.36
CA LEU A 392 -9.38 -15.48 4.37
C LEU A 392 -9.13 -16.12 5.73
N ASP A 393 -8.99 -17.45 5.78
CA ASP A 393 -8.69 -18.19 7.00
C ASP A 393 -7.34 -17.80 7.58
N LYS A 394 -6.30 -17.62 6.74
CA LYS A 394 -5.01 -17.09 7.16
C LYS A 394 -5.10 -15.66 7.69
N SER A 395 -5.92 -14.80 7.10
CA SER A 395 -6.12 -13.43 7.57
C SER A 395 -6.74 -13.40 8.97
N ILE A 396 -7.79 -14.20 9.20
CA ILE A 396 -8.43 -14.34 10.51
C ILE A 396 -7.44 -14.89 11.52
N LEU A 397 -6.71 -15.93 11.15
CA LEU A 397 -5.72 -16.58 11.99
C LEU A 397 -4.58 -15.60 12.37
N ASN A 398 -4.06 -14.85 11.43
CA ASN A 398 -3.05 -13.81 11.69
C ASN A 398 -3.55 -12.72 12.63
N ASN A 399 -4.82 -12.34 12.53
CA ASN A 399 -5.43 -11.39 13.46
C ASN A 399 -5.44 -11.95 14.89
N MET A 400 -5.81 -13.21 15.06
CA MET A 400 -5.84 -13.90 16.35
C MET A 400 -4.43 -14.09 16.93
N ILE A 401 -3.45 -14.43 16.10
CA ILE A 401 -2.05 -14.57 16.51
C ILE A 401 -1.48 -13.22 16.94
N THR A 402 -1.77 -12.15 16.20
CA THR A 402 -1.37 -10.79 16.61
C THR A 402 -1.94 -10.45 17.98
N ASN A 403 -3.23 -10.70 18.21
CA ASN A 403 -3.87 -10.47 19.51
C ASN A 403 -3.19 -11.30 20.62
N PHE A 404 -2.84 -12.56 20.34
CA PHE A 404 -2.13 -13.42 21.28
C PHE A 404 -0.73 -12.89 21.61
N VAL A 405 0.04 -12.46 20.61
CA VAL A 405 1.37 -11.90 20.79
C VAL A 405 1.33 -10.66 21.69
N TYR A 406 0.45 -9.70 21.39
CA TYR A 406 0.37 -8.44 22.12
C TYR A 406 -0.40 -8.51 23.45
N THR A 407 -1.01 -9.64 23.77
CA THR A 407 -1.63 -9.86 25.09
C THR A 407 -0.85 -10.80 25.97
N TYR A 408 -0.56 -11.98 25.46
CA TYR A 408 0.09 -13.03 26.26
C TYR A 408 1.62 -12.97 26.22
N LEU A 409 2.22 -12.93 25.03
CA LEU A 409 3.68 -12.90 24.93
C LEU A 409 4.27 -11.59 25.43
N ASP A 410 3.59 -10.47 25.21
CA ASP A 410 4.01 -9.17 25.73
C ASP A 410 4.04 -9.14 27.26
N SER A 411 3.06 -9.75 27.94
CA SER A 411 3.05 -9.84 29.42
C SER A 411 4.18 -10.71 29.98
N ASN A 412 4.82 -11.55 29.14
CA ASN A 412 5.92 -12.45 29.52
C ASN A 412 7.23 -12.12 28.79
N ARG A 413 7.34 -10.94 28.19
CA ARG A 413 8.45 -10.53 27.31
C ARG A 413 9.83 -10.84 27.87
N ASP A 414 10.08 -10.47 29.12
CA ASP A 414 11.39 -10.62 29.78
C ASP A 414 11.81 -12.07 29.98
N ASN A 415 10.86 -13.01 29.98
CA ASN A 415 11.09 -14.43 30.18
C ASN A 415 11.15 -15.22 28.86
N PHE A 416 10.75 -14.58 27.72
CA PHE A 416 10.58 -15.28 26.46
C PHE A 416 11.83 -15.24 25.58
N PHE A 417 12.42 -14.06 25.35
CA PHE A 417 13.64 -13.91 24.55
C PHE A 417 14.40 -12.61 24.90
N LYS A 418 15.73 -12.69 25.05
CA LYS A 418 16.61 -11.56 25.38
C LYS A 418 17.81 -11.40 24.45
N GLY A 419 17.86 -12.15 23.34
CA GLY A 419 18.97 -12.14 22.39
C GLY A 419 18.90 -11.03 21.35
N SER A 420 19.86 -11.02 20.43
CA SER A 420 19.94 -10.15 19.29
C SER A 420 18.95 -10.55 18.17
N LYS A 421 18.68 -9.64 17.20
CA LYS A 421 17.89 -9.94 16.00
C LYS A 421 18.43 -11.19 15.27
N LYS A 422 19.75 -11.30 15.11
CA LYS A 422 20.38 -12.43 14.42
C LYS A 422 20.13 -13.76 15.13
N GLU A 423 20.27 -13.77 16.44
CA GLU A 423 19.97 -14.97 17.26
C GLU A 423 18.51 -15.34 17.18
N TYR A 424 17.61 -14.35 17.21
CA TYR A 424 16.17 -14.56 17.08
C TYR A 424 15.77 -15.20 15.74
N LEU A 425 16.30 -14.70 14.65
CA LEU A 425 16.03 -15.24 13.30
C LEU A 425 16.46 -16.71 13.18
N ASN A 426 17.57 -17.08 13.84
CA ASN A 426 18.11 -18.44 13.85
C ASN A 426 17.42 -19.40 14.84
N LEU A 427 16.43 -18.94 15.62
CA LEU A 427 15.69 -19.83 16.52
C LEU A 427 14.97 -20.92 15.73
N SER A 428 15.10 -22.17 16.19
CA SER A 428 14.28 -23.26 15.68
C SER A 428 12.80 -22.96 15.89
N ILE A 429 11.99 -23.43 14.96
CA ILE A 429 10.52 -23.29 15.06
C ILE A 429 9.97 -24.00 16.32
N ASP A 430 10.66 -25.00 16.83
CA ASP A 430 10.25 -25.74 18.04
C ASP A 430 10.40 -24.91 19.32
N TYR A 431 11.21 -23.84 19.29
CA TYR A 431 11.26 -22.85 20.38
C TYR A 431 9.88 -22.29 20.69
N PHE A 432 8.99 -22.24 19.71
CA PHE A 432 7.64 -21.70 19.81
C PHE A 432 6.56 -22.73 20.16
N ASP A 433 6.92 -23.99 20.46
CA ASP A 433 5.93 -25.03 20.81
C ASP A 433 5.10 -24.66 22.06
N THR A 434 5.72 -24.15 23.11
CA THR A 434 5.01 -23.71 24.32
C THR A 434 4.03 -22.58 24.03
N ALA A 435 4.43 -21.59 23.20
CA ALA A 435 3.57 -20.50 22.79
C ALA A 435 2.40 -21.03 21.92
N TYR A 436 2.66 -21.97 21.02
CA TYR A 436 1.63 -22.61 20.20
C TYR A 436 0.60 -23.37 21.08
N GLN A 437 1.05 -24.18 22.06
CA GLN A 437 0.13 -24.89 22.95
C GLN A 437 -0.75 -23.93 23.76
N LYS A 438 -0.18 -22.82 24.22
CA LYS A 438 -0.93 -21.78 24.92
C LYS A 438 -1.93 -21.08 24.01
N PHE A 439 -1.53 -20.73 22.76
CA PHE A 439 -2.42 -20.17 21.76
C PHE A 439 -3.59 -21.12 21.47
N LYS A 440 -3.31 -22.40 21.25
CA LYS A 440 -4.32 -23.44 21.03
C LYS A 440 -5.31 -23.53 22.20
N LYS A 441 -4.81 -23.57 23.46
CA LYS A 441 -5.66 -23.63 24.66
C LYS A 441 -6.56 -22.40 24.80
N LEU A 442 -6.08 -21.21 24.49
CA LEU A 442 -6.87 -19.96 24.58
C LEU A 442 -7.94 -19.81 23.49
N ASN A 443 -7.87 -20.64 22.45
CA ASN A 443 -8.77 -20.56 21.30
C ASN A 443 -9.50 -21.87 21.02
N SER A 444 -9.46 -22.86 21.93
CA SER A 444 -10.04 -24.19 21.75
C SER A 444 -11.56 -24.21 21.56
N ASP A 445 -12.27 -23.18 22.04
CA ASP A 445 -13.74 -23.12 22.00
C ASP A 445 -14.28 -22.52 20.69
N LYS A 446 -13.41 -22.13 19.76
CA LYS A 446 -13.82 -21.56 18.48
C LYS A 446 -13.88 -22.68 17.44
N LYS A 447 -15.07 -22.99 16.92
CA LYS A 447 -15.31 -23.95 15.83
C LYS A 447 -14.44 -23.80 14.57
N LEU A 448 -13.73 -22.67 14.44
CA LEU A 448 -12.77 -22.38 13.37
C LEU A 448 -11.51 -23.26 13.42
N PHE A 449 -11.34 -24.12 14.44
CA PHE A 449 -10.08 -24.74 14.83
C PHE A 449 -10.09 -26.25 14.91
N ASP A 450 -11.05 -26.93 14.35
CA ASP A 450 -10.97 -28.39 14.21
C ASP A 450 -9.73 -28.82 13.42
N ASP A 451 -9.09 -27.84 12.75
CA ASP A 451 -7.96 -28.01 11.81
C ASP A 451 -6.65 -27.32 12.23
N LEU A 452 -6.52 -26.84 13.49
CA LEU A 452 -5.28 -26.18 13.97
C LEU A 452 -4.05 -27.09 13.95
N SER A 453 -4.23 -28.40 13.96
CA SER A 453 -3.14 -29.36 13.88
C SER A 453 -2.49 -29.37 12.49
N GLU A 454 -3.26 -29.24 11.43
CA GLU A 454 -2.77 -29.15 10.04
C GLU A 454 -2.01 -27.84 9.79
N ASN A 455 -2.39 -26.76 10.47
CA ASN A 455 -1.75 -25.44 10.37
C ASN A 455 -0.65 -25.19 11.44
N LYS A 456 -0.21 -26.21 12.18
CA LYS A 456 0.75 -26.05 13.29
C LYS A 456 1.99 -25.26 12.88
N THR A 457 2.63 -25.64 11.79
CA THR A 457 3.86 -24.99 11.30
C THR A 457 3.59 -23.51 10.92
N TYR A 458 2.52 -23.24 10.22
CA TYR A 458 2.12 -21.88 9.86
C TYR A 458 1.88 -21.02 11.10
N ILE A 459 1.16 -21.54 12.11
CA ILE A 459 0.88 -20.82 13.36
C ILE A 459 2.17 -20.50 14.10
N LYS A 460 3.08 -21.47 14.24
CA LYS A 460 4.38 -21.26 14.91
C LYS A 460 5.23 -20.22 14.18
N ASN A 461 5.29 -20.27 12.83
CA ASN A 461 5.98 -19.28 12.03
C ASN A 461 5.33 -17.89 12.18
N SER A 462 4.01 -17.81 12.19
CA SER A 462 3.31 -16.55 12.41
C SER A 462 3.53 -16.00 13.82
N ILE A 463 3.54 -16.83 14.86
CA ILE A 463 3.90 -16.42 16.22
C ILE A 463 5.34 -15.87 16.24
N LYS A 464 6.30 -16.59 15.63
CA LYS A 464 7.69 -16.14 15.48
C LYS A 464 7.75 -14.79 14.77
N ALA A 465 7.04 -14.64 13.65
CA ALA A 465 7.04 -13.41 12.86
C ALA A 465 6.47 -12.20 13.62
N TYR A 466 5.29 -12.33 14.22
CA TYR A 466 4.66 -11.22 14.97
C TYR A 466 5.36 -10.91 16.29
N TYR A 467 5.94 -11.90 16.95
CA TYR A 467 6.76 -11.66 18.14
C TYR A 467 8.10 -11.01 17.78
N GLY A 468 8.71 -11.42 16.66
CA GLY A 468 9.88 -10.75 16.09
C GLY A 468 9.58 -9.29 15.71
N PHE A 469 8.39 -9.00 15.17
CA PHE A 469 7.95 -7.63 14.91
C PHE A 469 7.85 -6.81 16.20
N LEU A 470 7.27 -7.37 17.26
CA LEU A 470 7.20 -6.73 18.57
C LEU A 470 8.59 -6.35 19.10
N LEU A 471 9.59 -7.22 18.91
CA LEU A 471 10.94 -7.06 19.48
C LEU A 471 11.86 -6.18 18.59
N PHE A 472 11.82 -6.39 17.28
CA PHE A 472 12.83 -5.88 16.34
C PHE A 472 12.27 -5.04 15.19
N GLY A 473 10.95 -4.99 15.04
CA GLY A 473 10.27 -4.19 14.01
C GLY A 473 9.95 -4.97 12.73
N GLU A 474 9.47 -4.23 11.74
CA GLU A 474 8.78 -4.76 10.56
C GLU A 474 9.64 -5.61 9.62
N GLU A 475 10.93 -5.30 9.54
CA GLU A 475 11.88 -6.06 8.70
C GLU A 475 11.89 -7.55 9.05
N VAL A 476 11.87 -7.90 10.36
CA VAL A 476 11.86 -9.30 10.83
C VAL A 476 10.58 -10.02 10.45
N LEU A 477 9.46 -9.32 10.42
CA LEU A 477 8.18 -9.89 9.97
C LEU A 477 8.29 -10.38 8.52
N TYR A 478 8.83 -9.55 7.63
CA TYR A 478 9.02 -9.91 6.22
C TYR A 478 10.09 -10.98 6.04
N GLU A 479 11.22 -10.92 6.77
CA GLU A 479 12.25 -11.95 6.71
C GLU A 479 11.67 -13.34 7.01
N ILE A 480 10.84 -13.47 8.06
CA ILE A 480 10.26 -14.77 8.46
C ILE A 480 9.17 -15.23 7.51
N PHE A 481 8.25 -14.33 7.10
CA PHE A 481 7.15 -14.73 6.20
C PHE A 481 7.64 -15.07 4.80
N ASN A 482 8.70 -14.43 4.33
CA ASN A 482 9.24 -14.68 3.00
C ASN A 482 9.96 -16.05 2.87
N ASP A 483 10.33 -16.71 3.97
CA ASP A 483 10.88 -18.06 3.93
C ASP A 483 9.89 -19.09 3.34
N ASP A 484 8.58 -18.88 3.55
CA ASP A 484 7.51 -19.75 3.05
C ASP A 484 6.75 -19.18 1.84
N ASP A 485 7.10 -17.98 1.38
CA ASP A 485 6.41 -17.29 0.30
C ASP A 485 6.70 -17.93 -1.06
N GLU A 486 5.65 -18.37 -1.78
CA GLU A 486 5.78 -19.04 -3.07
C GLU A 486 6.42 -18.15 -4.17
N TYR A 487 6.17 -16.84 -4.14
CA TYR A 487 6.80 -15.91 -5.08
C TYR A 487 8.31 -15.84 -4.86
N ILE A 488 8.71 -15.82 -3.58
CA ILE A 488 10.13 -15.80 -3.19
C ILE A 488 10.79 -17.12 -3.54
N LYS A 489 10.15 -18.27 -3.28
CA LYS A 489 10.67 -19.60 -3.67
C LYS A 489 10.90 -19.69 -5.17
N ILE A 490 9.96 -19.20 -5.99
CA ILE A 490 10.09 -19.17 -7.44
C ILE A 490 11.25 -18.24 -7.87
N ALA A 491 11.37 -17.06 -7.24
CA ALA A 491 12.49 -16.16 -7.51
C ALA A 491 13.84 -16.80 -7.19
N ILE A 492 13.98 -17.44 -6.01
CA ILE A 492 15.19 -18.17 -5.61
C ILE A 492 15.50 -19.31 -6.58
N ASN A 493 14.49 -20.10 -6.98
CA ASN A 493 14.67 -21.17 -7.96
C ASN A 493 15.13 -20.64 -9.32
N SER A 494 14.67 -19.45 -9.72
CA SER A 494 15.09 -18.80 -10.96
C SER A 494 16.53 -18.28 -10.87
N ILE A 495 16.93 -17.77 -9.70
CA ILE A 495 18.32 -17.33 -9.42
C ILE A 495 19.27 -18.53 -9.51
N ASN A 496 18.91 -19.68 -8.93
CA ASN A 496 19.75 -20.87 -8.91
C ASN A 496 19.91 -21.55 -10.28
N LYS A 497 19.08 -21.21 -11.28
CA LYS A 497 19.14 -21.72 -12.64
C LYS A 497 19.88 -20.79 -13.61
N SER A 498 20.13 -19.55 -13.22
CA SER A 498 20.81 -18.52 -14.05
C SER A 498 22.31 -18.45 -13.72
#